data_f6299d89c06c9cc0abdf60e2f56fa998
#
_entry.id   f6299d89c06c9cc0abdf60e2f56fa998
#
_cell.length_a   1.000
_cell.length_b   1.000
_cell.length_c   1.000
_cell.angle_alpha   90.00
_cell.angle_beta   90.00
_cell.angle_gamma   90.00
#
_symmetry.space_group_name_H-M   'P 1'
#
loop_
_entity.id
_entity.type
_entity.pdbx_description
1 polymer ?
#
loop_
_entity_poly.entity_id
_entity_poly.type
_entity_poly.pdbx_seq_one_letter_code
_entity_poly.pdbx_strand_id
1 'polypeptide(L)'
;MKKKWLTISLSLLALTAVLAGCGAGGAGSSAAASSGEPSGSAEGVTTVHVGTMGTYSPFSYTDEDGKLTGYDLEVVRKVEQTDPSLHFEFTAGPWDSLFVGLDSDKFQMLANQISETEERDQKYYLTQNSYLIGVDQLIVKGGRTDISSLEDLAGKKIGLTVGDAHNAPVEKWNEANGGVLDIVYYEEDVTTLLQDIVNGRIDATANDPAVAVSKAELQGLDVQAVGEPLEKTPVYFIFKQDDTGRLLRDKVDAALQKLIDNGELSQLSIDWFGADYTPQKK
;
A
#
# COMPACT_ATOMS: atom_id res chain seq x y z
N MET A 1 -39.26 -11.57 -31.57
CA MET A 1 -39.94 -10.80 -32.66
C MET A 1 -39.95 -9.34 -32.34
N LYS A 2 -39.60 -8.52 -33.35
CA LYS A 2 -39.68 -7.04 -33.52
C LYS A 2 -38.42 -6.28 -33.07
N LYS A 3 -37.48 -6.20 -34.04
CA LYS A 3 -36.51 -5.11 -34.26
C LYS A 3 -37.24 -3.77 -34.45
N LYS A 4 -36.74 -2.70 -33.85
CA LYS A 4 -36.96 -1.35 -34.38
C LYS A 4 -35.63 -0.63 -34.56
N TRP A 5 -35.28 -0.45 -35.80
CA TRP A 5 -34.28 0.48 -36.32
C TRP A 5 -34.88 1.88 -36.28
N LEU A 6 -34.11 2.88 -35.90
CA LEU A 6 -34.41 4.28 -36.32
C LEU A 6 -33.11 5.01 -36.63
N THR A 7 -33.14 5.51 -37.78
CA THR A 7 -32.30 6.16 -38.74
C THR A 7 -31.65 7.48 -38.30
N ILE A 8 -30.46 7.62 -38.81
CA ILE A 8 -29.55 8.75 -39.06
C ILE A 8 -30.28 10.03 -39.49
N SER A 9 -29.86 11.19 -38.94
CA SER A 9 -29.94 12.46 -39.62
C SER A 9 -28.66 13.27 -39.52
N LEU A 10 -28.01 13.35 -40.64
CA LEU A 10 -26.84 14.16 -41.01
C LEU A 10 -27.30 15.58 -41.30
N SER A 11 -26.78 16.60 -40.63
CA SER A 11 -26.96 18.00 -41.02
C SER A 11 -25.59 18.68 -41.14
N LEU A 12 -25.29 18.95 -42.41
CA LEU A 12 -24.15 19.70 -42.95
C LEU A 12 -24.58 21.14 -43.16
N LEU A 13 -23.86 22.15 -42.68
CA LEU A 13 -23.90 23.56 -43.20
C LEU A 13 -22.54 24.20 -42.89
N ALA A 14 -21.67 24.34 -43.84
CA ALA A 14 -21.19 25.41 -44.72
C ALA A 14 -20.89 26.74 -44.02
N LEU A 15 -19.63 27.06 -43.85
CA LEU A 15 -18.70 27.94 -44.60
C LEU A 15 -19.12 29.38 -44.82
N THR A 16 -18.44 30.36 -44.14
CA THR A 16 -18.10 31.64 -44.81
C THR A 16 -16.79 32.21 -44.23
N ALA A 17 -15.83 32.37 -45.15
CA ALA A 17 -14.61 33.14 -44.99
C ALA A 17 -14.88 34.61 -45.34
N VAL A 18 -14.26 35.52 -44.58
CA VAL A 18 -14.02 36.90 -45.04
C VAL A 18 -12.60 37.28 -44.76
N LEU A 19 -11.87 37.51 -45.87
CA LEU A 19 -10.56 38.16 -45.92
C LEU A 19 -10.77 39.68 -46.07
N ALA A 20 -9.82 40.41 -45.55
CA ALA A 20 -9.18 41.63 -46.06
C ALA A 20 -9.05 42.74 -45.03
N GLY A 21 -7.85 43.25 -44.95
CA GLY A 21 -7.53 44.63 -44.79
C GLY A 21 -6.11 44.90 -44.35
N CYS A 22 -5.17 45.09 -45.29
CA CYS A 22 -3.87 45.71 -45.08
C CYS A 22 -3.96 47.16 -44.65
N GLY A 23 -3.10 47.63 -43.75
CA GLY A 23 -2.86 49.03 -43.49
C GLY A 23 -1.48 49.21 -42.81
N ALA A 24 -0.51 49.74 -43.59
CA ALA A 24 0.83 50.06 -43.15
C ALA A 24 0.89 51.45 -42.50
N GLY A 25 1.82 51.64 -41.54
CA GLY A 25 2.37 52.94 -41.29
C GLY A 25 2.65 53.30 -39.85
N GLY A 26 3.95 53.52 -39.52
CA GLY A 26 4.34 54.56 -38.56
C GLY A 26 5.07 54.14 -37.30
N ALA A 27 6.35 54.39 -37.32
CA ALA A 27 7.33 54.31 -36.27
C ALA A 27 6.99 55.10 -34.98
N GLY A 28 7.50 54.58 -33.82
CA GLY A 28 7.54 55.37 -32.62
C GLY A 28 7.80 54.53 -31.38
N SER A 29 9.10 54.29 -31.11
CA SER A 29 9.77 54.22 -29.83
C SER A 29 8.95 54.24 -28.54
N SER A 30 9.02 53.21 -27.72
CA SER A 30 9.56 53.29 -26.34
C SER A 30 9.47 51.92 -25.69
N ALA A 31 10.65 51.39 -25.34
CA ALA A 31 10.76 50.24 -24.47
C ALA A 31 10.22 50.59 -23.08
N ALA A 32 9.17 49.91 -22.66
CA ALA A 32 8.88 49.72 -21.25
C ALA A 32 9.05 48.24 -21.01
N ALA A 33 10.21 47.86 -20.52
CA ALA A 33 10.41 46.56 -19.90
C ALA A 33 9.52 46.51 -18.66
N SER A 34 8.37 45.85 -18.84
CA SER A 34 7.64 45.33 -17.71
C SER A 34 8.46 44.15 -17.17
N SER A 35 9.30 44.44 -16.20
CA SER A 35 9.82 43.48 -15.29
C SER A 35 8.61 42.85 -14.58
N GLY A 36 8.13 41.74 -15.13
CA GLY A 36 7.31 40.81 -14.39
C GLY A 36 8.14 40.38 -13.19
N GLU A 37 7.82 40.93 -12.04
CA GLU A 37 8.22 40.36 -10.77
C GLU A 37 7.84 38.90 -10.81
N PRO A 38 8.77 37.96 -10.43
CA PRO A 38 8.36 36.59 -10.14
C PRO A 38 7.39 36.72 -8.97
N SER A 39 6.13 36.41 -9.26
CA SER A 39 5.10 36.16 -8.24
C SER A 39 5.76 35.29 -7.18
N GLY A 40 5.92 35.86 -5.96
CA GLY A 40 6.53 35.16 -4.86
C GLY A 40 5.84 33.81 -4.72
N SER A 41 6.60 32.77 -4.99
CA SER A 41 6.23 31.42 -4.54
C SER A 41 6.06 31.55 -3.03
N ALA A 42 4.83 31.52 -2.56
CA ALA A 42 4.53 31.02 -1.23
C ALA A 42 5.41 29.76 -1.08
N GLU A 43 6.14 29.61 0.03
CA GLU A 43 6.95 28.40 0.28
C GLU A 43 6.06 27.20 -0.01
N GLY A 44 6.31 26.57 -1.17
CA GLY A 44 5.28 25.77 -1.80
C GLY A 44 5.18 24.44 -1.11
N VAL A 45 3.97 24.09 -0.72
CA VAL A 45 3.60 22.73 -0.34
C VAL A 45 4.00 21.80 -1.50
N THR A 46 4.79 20.79 -1.21
CA THR A 46 5.19 19.77 -2.18
C THR A 46 4.10 18.69 -2.25
N THR A 47 3.46 18.54 -3.40
CA THR A 47 2.54 17.41 -3.62
C THR A 47 3.33 16.13 -3.90
N VAL A 48 3.02 15.05 -3.18
CA VAL A 48 3.62 13.73 -3.28
C VAL A 48 2.54 12.73 -3.69
N HIS A 49 2.65 12.17 -4.88
CA HIS A 49 1.73 11.12 -5.32
C HIS A 49 2.17 9.77 -4.74
N VAL A 50 1.28 9.15 -3.97
CA VAL A 50 1.53 7.91 -3.24
C VAL A 50 0.82 6.76 -3.93
N GLY A 51 1.57 5.73 -4.33
CA GLY A 51 1.02 4.47 -4.85
C GLY A 51 0.74 3.48 -3.72
N THR A 52 -0.41 2.81 -3.79
CA THR A 52 -0.84 1.78 -2.84
C THR A 52 -1.77 0.77 -3.51
N MET A 53 -2.02 -0.41 -2.90
CA MET A 53 -2.89 -1.42 -3.54
C MET A 53 -4.39 -1.07 -3.47
N GLY A 54 -4.86 -0.57 -2.36
CA GLY A 54 -6.29 -0.28 -2.16
C GLY A 54 -7.19 -1.52 -2.02
N THR A 55 -6.60 -2.71 -1.89
CA THR A 55 -7.29 -4.01 -1.72
C THR A 55 -6.69 -4.85 -0.60
N TYR A 56 -5.82 -4.25 0.21
CA TYR A 56 -5.07 -4.91 1.27
C TYR A 56 -5.50 -4.39 2.65
N SER A 57 -6.74 -4.74 3.04
CA SER A 57 -7.28 -4.40 4.37
C SER A 57 -6.53 -5.17 5.46
N PRO A 58 -6.24 -4.55 6.62
CA PRO A 58 -6.63 -3.19 7.05
C PRO A 58 -5.59 -2.11 6.72
N PHE A 59 -4.54 -2.40 5.95
CA PHE A 59 -3.40 -1.50 5.71
C PHE A 59 -3.66 -0.48 4.60
N SER A 60 -4.24 -0.93 3.47
CA SER A 60 -4.60 -0.09 2.32
C SER A 60 -5.80 -0.68 1.60
N TYR A 61 -6.98 -0.07 1.72
CA TYR A 61 -8.20 -0.57 1.09
C TYR A 61 -9.16 0.56 0.76
N THR A 62 -10.13 0.26 -0.09
CA THR A 62 -11.25 1.15 -0.39
C THR A 62 -12.43 0.76 0.48
N ASP A 63 -12.94 1.70 1.28
CA ASP A 63 -14.09 1.49 2.15
C ASP A 63 -15.42 1.42 1.39
N GLU A 64 -16.53 1.22 2.11
CA GLU A 64 -17.87 1.10 1.55
C GLU A 64 -18.33 2.39 0.83
N ASP A 65 -17.79 3.54 1.21
CA ASP A 65 -18.07 4.85 0.59
C ASP A 65 -17.18 5.11 -0.64
N GLY A 66 -16.32 4.16 -1.01
CA GLY A 66 -15.37 4.29 -2.12
C GLY A 66 -14.13 5.13 -1.80
N LYS A 67 -13.88 5.44 -0.53
CA LYS A 67 -12.74 6.22 -0.08
C LYS A 67 -11.55 5.29 0.19
N LEU A 68 -10.39 5.67 -0.32
CA LEU A 68 -9.14 4.98 -0.04
C LEU A 68 -8.66 5.30 1.38
N THR A 69 -8.49 4.26 2.20
CA THR A 69 -8.17 4.32 3.62
C THR A 69 -7.27 3.15 4.04
N GLY A 70 -6.95 3.05 5.31
CA GLY A 70 -6.13 1.99 5.90
C GLY A 70 -5.00 2.54 6.73
N TYR A 71 -4.40 1.67 7.57
CA TYR A 71 -3.36 2.06 8.51
C TYR A 71 -2.19 2.78 7.85
N ASP A 72 -1.67 2.26 6.73
CA ASP A 72 -0.53 2.86 6.02
C ASP A 72 -0.85 4.30 5.58
N LEU A 73 -2.07 4.51 5.09
CA LEU A 73 -2.51 5.82 4.62
C LEU A 73 -2.74 6.79 5.80
N GLU A 74 -3.20 6.27 6.95
CA GLU A 74 -3.34 7.09 8.16
C GLU A 74 -1.98 7.52 8.71
N VAL A 75 -0.97 6.63 8.66
CA VAL A 75 0.42 7.03 9.00
C VAL A 75 0.89 8.16 8.08
N VAL A 76 0.66 8.06 6.76
CA VAL A 76 1.04 9.12 5.80
C VAL A 76 0.27 10.42 6.08
N ARG A 77 -1.03 10.37 6.43
CA ARG A 77 -1.80 11.56 6.84
C ARG A 77 -1.25 12.19 8.13
N LYS A 78 -0.76 11.37 9.07
CA LYS A 78 -0.08 11.87 10.27
C LYS A 78 1.26 12.54 9.94
N VAL A 79 2.00 12.00 8.95
CA VAL A 79 3.21 12.63 8.42
C VAL A 79 2.89 14.01 7.83
N GLU A 80 1.82 14.15 7.03
CA GLU A 80 1.35 15.43 6.49
C GLU A 80 1.00 16.44 7.60
N GLN A 81 0.31 16.00 8.65
CA GLN A 81 -0.01 16.85 9.80
C GLN A 81 1.25 17.31 10.54
N THR A 82 2.31 16.49 10.57
CA THR A 82 3.57 16.75 11.25
C THR A 82 4.51 17.65 10.44
N ASP A 83 4.47 17.55 9.11
CA ASP A 83 5.18 18.41 8.16
C ASP A 83 4.22 18.98 7.11
N PRO A 84 3.59 20.15 7.37
CA PRO A 84 2.66 20.78 6.44
C PRO A 84 3.29 21.27 5.12
N SER A 85 4.60 21.15 4.95
CA SER A 85 5.26 21.40 3.65
C SER A 85 5.04 20.26 2.64
N LEU A 86 4.45 19.14 3.08
CA LEU A 86 4.07 17.99 2.26
C LEU A 86 2.55 17.90 2.13
N HIS A 87 2.08 17.52 0.95
CA HIS A 87 0.68 17.14 0.69
C HIS A 87 0.66 15.82 -0.06
N PHE A 88 -0.12 14.84 0.41
CA PHE A 88 -0.13 13.50 -0.17
C PHE A 88 -1.43 13.21 -0.92
N GLU A 89 -1.30 12.75 -2.17
CA GLU A 89 -2.39 12.27 -3.00
C GLU A 89 -2.24 10.77 -3.25
N PHE A 90 -3.25 9.99 -2.88
CA PHE A 90 -3.19 8.53 -2.95
C PHE A 90 -3.82 7.99 -4.24
N THR A 91 -3.16 7.01 -4.86
CA THR A 91 -3.68 6.29 -6.03
C THR A 91 -3.55 4.79 -5.82
N ALA A 92 -4.67 4.08 -5.96
CA ALA A 92 -4.70 2.62 -5.89
C ALA A 92 -4.31 1.98 -7.22
N GLY A 93 -3.67 0.80 -7.14
CA GLY A 93 -3.29 0.01 -8.31
C GLY A 93 -2.77 -1.38 -7.96
N PRO A 94 -2.64 -2.30 -8.94
CA PRO A 94 -2.06 -3.62 -8.73
C PRO A 94 -0.63 -3.54 -8.20
N TRP A 95 -0.25 -4.49 -7.34
CA TRP A 95 1.06 -4.55 -6.68
C TRP A 95 2.24 -4.32 -7.63
N ASP A 96 2.34 -5.12 -8.70
CA ASP A 96 3.45 -5.01 -9.66
C ASP A 96 3.51 -3.65 -10.36
N SER A 97 2.34 -3.03 -10.57
CA SER A 97 2.24 -1.72 -11.21
C SER A 97 2.70 -0.56 -10.30
N LEU A 98 2.74 -0.77 -8.98
CA LEU A 98 3.21 0.26 -8.04
C LEU A 98 4.68 0.58 -8.26
N PHE A 99 5.53 -0.45 -8.35
CA PHE A 99 6.97 -0.27 -8.58
C PHE A 99 7.26 0.32 -9.97
N VAL A 100 6.55 -0.14 -10.99
CA VAL A 100 6.62 0.45 -12.35
C VAL A 100 6.22 1.94 -12.31
N GLY A 101 5.19 2.28 -11.53
CA GLY A 101 4.75 3.65 -11.32
C GLY A 101 5.79 4.52 -10.61
N LEU A 102 6.49 3.97 -9.62
CA LEU A 102 7.59 4.64 -8.93
C LEU A 102 8.79 4.87 -9.86
N ASP A 103 9.18 3.84 -10.62
CA ASP A 103 10.30 3.91 -11.58
C ASP A 103 10.05 4.94 -12.70
N SER A 104 8.78 5.12 -13.11
CA SER A 104 8.36 6.06 -14.17
C SER A 104 7.91 7.43 -13.67
N ASP A 105 8.15 7.77 -12.41
CA ASP A 105 7.78 9.04 -11.76
C ASP A 105 6.26 9.33 -11.68
N LYS A 106 5.42 8.30 -11.91
CA LYS A 106 3.98 8.40 -11.67
C LYS A 106 3.69 8.54 -10.18
N PHE A 107 4.48 7.86 -9.34
CA PHE A 107 4.48 7.98 -7.90
C PHE A 107 5.84 8.47 -7.43
N GLN A 108 5.86 9.25 -6.35
CA GLN A 108 7.08 9.66 -5.66
C GLN A 108 7.32 8.82 -4.40
N MET A 109 6.29 8.11 -3.94
CA MET A 109 6.33 7.28 -2.74
C MET A 109 5.40 6.07 -2.91
N LEU A 110 5.76 4.93 -2.31
CA LEU A 110 4.85 3.80 -2.11
C LEU A 110 4.59 3.58 -0.63
N ALA A 111 3.32 3.28 -0.30
CA ALA A 111 2.84 2.95 1.03
C ALA A 111 1.92 1.73 0.96
N ASN A 112 2.42 0.54 1.32
CA ASN A 112 1.68 -0.72 1.22
C ASN A 112 2.33 -1.85 2.01
N GLN A 113 2.60 -1.65 3.29
CA GLN A 113 3.24 -2.63 4.18
C GLN A 113 4.50 -3.27 3.55
N ILE A 114 5.38 -2.44 2.97
CA ILE A 114 6.50 -2.94 2.17
C ILE A 114 7.70 -3.26 3.07
N SER A 115 8.07 -4.53 3.11
CA SER A 115 9.27 -5.01 3.82
C SER A 115 10.55 -4.68 3.05
N GLU A 116 11.65 -4.57 3.79
CA GLU A 116 12.99 -4.52 3.23
C GLU A 116 13.35 -5.88 2.60
N THR A 117 13.98 -5.84 1.42
CA THR A 117 14.65 -6.97 0.80
C THR A 117 15.94 -6.48 0.16
N GLU A 118 16.93 -7.37 -0.04
CA GLU A 118 18.19 -7.01 -0.68
C GLU A 118 17.98 -6.35 -2.06
N GLU A 119 17.03 -6.84 -2.85
CA GLU A 119 16.69 -6.27 -4.14
C GLU A 119 16.12 -4.85 -4.01
N ARG A 120 15.22 -4.63 -3.06
CA ARG A 120 14.59 -3.31 -2.83
C ARG A 120 15.59 -2.30 -2.29
N ASP A 121 16.46 -2.72 -1.37
CA ASP A 121 17.48 -1.85 -0.81
C ASP A 121 18.52 -1.40 -1.85
N GLN A 122 18.84 -2.26 -2.82
CA GLN A 122 19.70 -1.90 -3.95
C GLN A 122 19.06 -0.94 -4.95
N LYS A 123 17.73 -0.90 -5.05
CA LYS A 123 16.99 -0.21 -6.12
C LYS A 123 16.25 1.04 -5.65
N TYR A 124 15.88 1.13 -4.38
CA TYR A 124 15.03 2.18 -3.83
C TYR A 124 15.60 2.74 -2.53
N TYR A 125 15.14 3.93 -2.14
CA TYR A 125 15.32 4.42 -0.78
C TYR A 125 14.14 3.99 0.07
N LEU A 126 14.42 3.35 1.19
CA LEU A 126 13.46 3.07 2.25
C LEU A 126 13.56 4.18 3.30
N THR A 127 12.48 4.48 4.05
CA THR A 127 12.60 5.27 5.27
C THR A 127 13.60 4.60 6.22
N GLN A 128 14.33 5.38 7.02
CA GLN A 128 15.26 4.82 8.02
C GLN A 128 14.50 4.26 9.23
N ASN A 129 13.35 4.88 9.53
CA ASN A 129 12.43 4.40 10.54
C ASN A 129 11.37 3.51 9.87
N SER A 130 11.20 2.30 10.37
CA SER A 130 10.00 1.53 10.05
C SER A 130 8.80 2.12 10.79
N TYR A 131 7.62 2.05 10.18
CA TYR A 131 6.40 2.58 10.80
C TYR A 131 5.52 1.50 11.43
N LEU A 132 5.81 0.23 11.15
CA LEU A 132 5.11 -0.92 11.68
C LEU A 132 6.05 -2.14 11.66
N ILE A 133 5.81 -3.09 12.54
CA ILE A 133 6.38 -4.44 12.46
C ILE A 133 5.30 -5.37 11.94
N GLY A 134 5.41 -5.80 10.70
CA GLY A 134 4.59 -6.87 10.13
C GLY A 134 4.82 -8.18 10.87
N VAL A 135 3.81 -8.99 11.00
CA VAL A 135 3.84 -10.22 11.78
C VAL A 135 3.32 -11.36 10.93
N ASP A 136 4.08 -12.44 10.83
CA ASP A 136 3.61 -13.71 10.28
C ASP A 136 3.27 -14.64 11.43
N GLN A 137 2.06 -15.15 11.44
CA GLN A 137 1.56 -15.99 12.53
C GLN A 137 0.67 -17.11 11.99
N LEU A 138 0.54 -18.18 12.75
CA LEU A 138 -0.40 -19.24 12.41
C LEU A 138 -1.83 -18.78 12.61
N ILE A 139 -2.65 -19.00 11.60
CA ILE A 139 -4.10 -18.75 11.61
C ILE A 139 -4.81 -20.09 11.57
N VAL A 140 -5.70 -20.31 12.51
CA VAL A 140 -6.48 -21.55 12.65
C VAL A 140 -7.97 -21.23 12.80
N LYS A 141 -8.84 -22.25 12.77
CA LYS A 141 -10.26 -22.11 13.07
C LYS A 141 -10.47 -21.58 14.48
N GLY A 142 -11.45 -20.71 14.67
CA GLY A 142 -11.83 -20.16 15.96
C GLY A 142 -12.10 -21.25 17.00
N GLY A 143 -11.64 -21.02 18.24
CA GLY A 143 -11.76 -21.95 19.35
C GLY A 143 -10.84 -23.18 19.29
N ARG A 144 -9.97 -23.31 18.30
CA ARG A 144 -9.00 -24.40 18.23
C ARG A 144 -7.84 -24.15 19.20
N THR A 145 -7.47 -25.18 19.98
CA THR A 145 -6.46 -25.07 21.05
C THR A 145 -5.33 -26.11 20.95
N ASP A 146 -5.41 -27.00 19.97
CA ASP A 146 -4.43 -28.08 19.73
C ASP A 146 -3.29 -27.70 18.79
N ILE A 147 -3.27 -26.45 18.31
CA ILE A 147 -2.22 -25.89 17.47
C ILE A 147 -1.81 -24.54 18.06
N SER A 148 -0.54 -24.39 18.36
CA SER A 148 0.10 -23.17 18.85
C SER A 148 1.50 -22.94 18.24
N SER A 149 2.01 -23.92 17.49
CA SER A 149 3.33 -23.88 16.88
C SER A 149 3.37 -24.72 15.59
N LEU A 150 4.45 -24.62 14.81
CA LEU A 150 4.65 -25.45 13.62
C LEU A 150 4.83 -26.93 13.97
N GLU A 151 5.36 -27.24 15.15
CA GLU A 151 5.51 -28.61 15.68
C GLU A 151 4.15 -29.29 15.83
N ASP A 152 3.12 -28.57 16.26
CA ASP A 152 1.77 -29.10 16.44
C ASP A 152 1.08 -29.44 15.10
N LEU A 153 1.64 -28.95 13.99
CA LEU A 153 1.16 -29.21 12.63
C LEU A 153 1.79 -30.45 12.00
N ALA A 154 2.67 -31.18 12.69
CA ALA A 154 3.23 -32.43 12.17
C ALA A 154 2.12 -33.41 11.80
N GLY A 155 2.07 -33.83 10.51
CA GLY A 155 1.04 -34.69 9.96
C GLY A 155 -0.34 -34.05 9.76
N LYS A 156 -0.45 -32.73 9.96
CA LYS A 156 -1.64 -31.92 9.64
C LYS A 156 -1.41 -31.09 8.38
N LYS A 157 -2.47 -30.58 7.79
CA LYS A 157 -2.43 -29.78 6.57
C LYS A 157 -2.28 -28.30 6.86
N ILE A 158 -1.27 -27.68 6.27
CA ILE A 158 -1.12 -26.22 6.24
C ILE A 158 -1.28 -25.73 4.80
N GLY A 159 -2.21 -24.76 4.58
CA GLY A 159 -2.39 -24.11 3.29
C GLY A 159 -1.46 -22.90 3.15
N LEU A 160 -0.81 -22.77 2.00
CA LEU A 160 0.06 -21.65 1.65
C LEU A 160 -0.33 -21.10 0.27
N THR A 161 -0.26 -19.78 0.06
CA THR A 161 -0.51 -19.16 -1.25
C THR A 161 0.77 -19.19 -2.09
N VAL A 162 0.71 -19.64 -3.34
CA VAL A 162 1.86 -19.70 -4.23
C VAL A 162 2.51 -18.32 -4.37
N GLY A 163 3.82 -18.25 -4.12
CA GLY A 163 4.60 -17.01 -4.26
C GLY A 163 4.38 -15.96 -3.17
N ASP A 164 3.65 -16.30 -2.11
CA ASP A 164 3.45 -15.40 -0.97
C ASP A 164 4.69 -15.39 -0.05
N ALA A 165 5.08 -14.20 0.40
CA ALA A 165 6.23 -14.03 1.30
C ALA A 165 6.00 -14.67 2.68
N HIS A 166 4.75 -14.75 3.14
CA HIS A 166 4.35 -15.39 4.39
C HIS A 166 4.67 -16.91 4.44
N ASN A 167 4.97 -17.53 3.30
CA ASN A 167 5.35 -18.94 3.20
C ASN A 167 6.73 -19.22 3.77
N ALA A 168 7.66 -18.26 3.61
CA ALA A 168 9.09 -18.49 3.87
C ALA A 168 9.40 -19.05 5.27
N PRO A 169 8.85 -18.53 6.38
CA PRO A 169 9.13 -19.10 7.71
C PRO A 169 8.61 -20.53 7.86
N VAL A 170 7.47 -20.86 7.25
CA VAL A 170 6.89 -22.22 7.29
C VAL A 170 7.74 -23.21 6.48
N GLU A 171 8.06 -22.83 5.24
CA GLU A 171 8.85 -23.67 4.32
C GLU A 171 10.24 -23.94 4.89
N LYS A 172 10.93 -22.90 5.40
CA LYS A 172 12.24 -23.01 6.03
C LYS A 172 12.21 -23.91 7.26
N TRP A 173 11.19 -23.75 8.10
CA TRP A 173 11.03 -24.63 9.27
C TRP A 173 10.77 -26.08 8.84
N ASN A 174 9.90 -26.31 7.87
CA ASN A 174 9.58 -27.66 7.38
C ASN A 174 10.80 -28.35 6.77
N GLU A 175 11.59 -27.64 5.97
CA GLU A 175 12.86 -28.17 5.42
C GLU A 175 13.82 -28.58 6.55
N ALA A 176 14.02 -27.70 7.55
CA ALA A 176 14.92 -27.95 8.68
C ALA A 176 14.47 -29.12 9.58
N ASN A 177 13.17 -29.45 9.58
CA ASN A 177 12.57 -30.50 10.41
C ASN A 177 12.17 -31.76 9.62
N GLY A 178 12.74 -31.96 8.41
CA GLY A 178 12.61 -33.21 7.65
C GLY A 178 11.30 -33.35 6.85
N GLY A 179 10.59 -32.26 6.58
CA GLY A 179 9.41 -32.27 5.71
C GLY A 179 8.19 -32.90 6.36
N VAL A 180 7.94 -32.63 7.63
CA VAL A 180 6.87 -33.26 8.43
C VAL A 180 5.50 -32.63 8.25
N LEU A 181 5.39 -31.45 7.62
CA LEU A 181 4.13 -30.77 7.34
C LEU A 181 3.53 -31.25 6.03
N ASP A 182 2.21 -31.42 5.97
CA ASP A 182 1.46 -31.64 4.74
C ASP A 182 1.08 -30.26 4.14
N ILE A 183 1.98 -29.70 3.30
CA ILE A 183 1.82 -28.36 2.71
C ILE A 183 0.93 -28.47 1.47
N VAL A 184 -0.16 -27.71 1.45
CA VAL A 184 -1.10 -27.58 0.32
C VAL A 184 -0.98 -26.17 -0.26
N TYR A 185 -0.54 -26.07 -1.52
CA TYR A 185 -0.40 -24.76 -2.19
C TYR A 185 -1.68 -24.36 -2.91
N TYR A 186 -2.05 -23.12 -2.78
CA TYR A 186 -3.21 -22.46 -3.37
C TYR A 186 -2.76 -21.36 -4.34
N GLU A 187 -3.41 -21.29 -5.50
CA GLU A 187 -3.23 -20.18 -6.46
C GLU A 187 -4.07 -18.95 -6.07
N GLU A 188 -5.05 -19.13 -5.21
CA GLU A 188 -5.97 -18.11 -4.72
C GLU A 188 -5.38 -17.40 -3.51
N ASP A 189 -6.01 -16.27 -3.14
CA ASP A 189 -5.63 -15.47 -1.99
C ASP A 189 -5.99 -16.13 -0.64
N VAL A 190 -5.54 -15.52 0.44
CA VAL A 190 -5.77 -16.00 1.81
C VAL A 190 -7.26 -16.21 2.15
N THR A 191 -8.19 -15.53 1.47
CA THR A 191 -9.63 -15.70 1.71
C THR A 191 -10.10 -17.15 1.47
N THR A 192 -9.59 -17.79 0.40
CA THR A 192 -9.89 -19.21 0.11
C THR A 192 -9.32 -20.11 1.19
N LEU A 193 -8.10 -19.84 1.68
CA LEU A 193 -7.48 -20.59 2.75
C LEU A 193 -8.30 -20.49 4.05
N LEU A 194 -8.77 -19.27 4.42
CA LEU A 194 -9.61 -19.08 5.61
C LEU A 194 -10.93 -19.84 5.52
N GLN A 195 -11.55 -19.90 4.34
CA GLN A 195 -12.74 -20.72 4.11
C GLN A 195 -12.45 -22.22 4.31
N ASP A 196 -11.31 -22.68 3.81
CA ASP A 196 -10.92 -24.09 3.92
C ASP A 196 -10.49 -24.48 5.34
N ILE A 197 -9.95 -23.56 6.12
CA ILE A 197 -9.72 -23.71 7.58
C ILE A 197 -11.05 -23.94 8.30
N VAL A 198 -12.04 -23.06 8.09
CA VAL A 198 -13.34 -23.17 8.75
C VAL A 198 -14.07 -24.46 8.35
N ASN A 199 -13.95 -24.88 7.07
CA ASN A 199 -14.52 -26.12 6.54
C ASN A 199 -13.72 -27.38 6.91
N GLY A 200 -12.56 -27.28 7.55
CA GLY A 200 -11.72 -28.40 7.98
C GLY A 200 -11.03 -29.15 6.83
N ARG A 201 -10.78 -28.49 5.70
CA ARG A 201 -10.00 -29.05 4.59
C ARG A 201 -8.50 -28.92 4.81
N ILE A 202 -8.11 -27.83 5.47
CA ILE A 202 -6.77 -27.59 6.01
C ILE A 202 -6.87 -27.22 7.49
N ASP A 203 -5.78 -27.36 8.21
CA ASP A 203 -5.72 -27.14 9.65
C ASP A 203 -5.30 -25.74 10.02
N ALA A 204 -4.43 -25.13 9.22
CA ALA A 204 -3.86 -23.80 9.44
C ALA A 204 -3.42 -23.14 8.13
N THR A 205 -3.14 -21.85 8.21
CA THR A 205 -2.30 -21.09 7.27
C THR A 205 -1.35 -20.20 8.04
N ALA A 206 -0.36 -19.61 7.36
CA ALA A 206 0.49 -18.53 7.89
C ALA A 206 0.14 -17.22 7.17
N ASN A 207 -0.11 -16.16 7.92
CA ASN A 207 -0.39 -14.83 7.36
C ASN A 207 -0.26 -13.77 8.46
N ASP A 208 -0.35 -12.50 8.06
CA ASP A 208 -0.51 -11.39 9.00
C ASP A 208 -1.88 -11.52 9.71
N PRO A 209 -1.91 -11.56 11.04
CA PRO A 209 -3.15 -11.71 11.81
C PRO A 209 -4.18 -10.63 11.51
N ALA A 210 -3.76 -9.37 11.31
CA ALA A 210 -4.68 -8.27 11.02
C ALA A 210 -5.34 -8.45 9.66
N VAL A 211 -4.61 -8.91 8.64
CA VAL A 211 -5.16 -9.24 7.31
C VAL A 211 -6.11 -10.43 7.40
N ALA A 212 -5.67 -11.51 8.03
CA ALA A 212 -6.48 -12.73 8.13
C ALA A 212 -7.79 -12.49 8.88
N VAL A 213 -7.74 -11.80 10.04
CA VAL A 213 -8.94 -11.48 10.83
C VAL A 213 -9.85 -10.52 10.08
N SER A 214 -9.33 -9.45 9.49
CA SER A 214 -10.13 -8.49 8.70
C SER A 214 -10.86 -9.17 7.53
N LYS A 215 -10.17 -10.03 6.77
CA LYS A 215 -10.79 -10.78 5.67
C LYS A 215 -11.83 -11.80 6.16
N ALA A 216 -11.56 -12.46 7.28
CA ALA A 216 -12.47 -13.41 7.89
C ALA A 216 -13.77 -12.73 8.37
N GLU A 217 -13.69 -11.58 9.01
CA GLU A 217 -14.84 -10.78 9.46
C GLU A 217 -15.74 -10.38 8.30
N LEU A 218 -15.15 -9.91 7.19
CA LEU A 218 -15.89 -9.56 5.97
C LEU A 218 -16.66 -10.75 5.37
N GLN A 219 -16.22 -11.99 5.63
CA GLN A 219 -16.81 -13.21 5.14
C GLN A 219 -17.66 -13.95 6.20
N GLY A 220 -17.74 -13.43 7.43
CA GLY A 220 -18.40 -14.11 8.54
C GLY A 220 -17.72 -15.43 8.93
N LEU A 221 -16.41 -15.54 8.75
CA LEU A 221 -15.60 -16.72 9.08
C LEU A 221 -15.04 -16.58 10.49
N ASP A 222 -15.05 -17.68 11.25
CA ASP A 222 -14.51 -17.75 12.61
C ASP A 222 -13.09 -18.33 12.59
N VAL A 223 -12.10 -17.46 12.64
CA VAL A 223 -10.67 -17.81 12.69
C VAL A 223 -9.95 -17.04 13.81
N GLN A 224 -8.81 -17.55 14.22
CA GLN A 224 -7.95 -16.89 15.22
C GLN A 224 -6.47 -17.07 14.89
N ALA A 225 -5.65 -16.09 15.25
CA ALA A 225 -4.21 -16.24 15.29
C ALA A 225 -3.80 -17.00 16.56
N VAL A 226 -2.80 -17.86 16.46
CA VAL A 226 -2.32 -18.68 17.58
C VAL A 226 -0.80 -18.73 17.63
N GLY A 227 -0.27 -18.97 18.85
CA GLY A 227 1.16 -19.13 19.09
C GLY A 227 1.95 -17.80 19.02
N GLU A 228 3.25 -17.93 19.11
CA GLU A 228 4.16 -16.80 18.91
C GLU A 228 4.29 -16.48 17.41
N PRO A 229 4.62 -15.25 17.04
CA PRO A 229 4.94 -14.91 15.66
C PRO A 229 6.04 -15.80 15.07
N LEU A 230 5.81 -16.32 13.87
CA LEU A 230 6.78 -17.07 13.09
C LEU A 230 7.91 -16.18 12.59
N GLU A 231 7.54 -14.96 12.19
CA GLU A 231 8.45 -13.91 11.75
C GLU A 231 7.93 -12.53 12.13
N LYS A 232 8.84 -11.59 12.31
CA LYS A 232 8.55 -10.16 12.55
C LYS A 232 9.40 -9.36 11.59
N THR A 233 8.74 -8.66 10.66
CA THR A 233 9.41 -7.95 9.57
C THR A 233 9.08 -6.47 9.63
N PRO A 234 10.06 -5.58 9.80
CA PRO A 234 9.80 -4.14 9.75
C PRO A 234 9.40 -3.72 8.33
N VAL A 235 8.44 -2.78 8.26
CA VAL A 235 7.93 -2.25 7.00
C VAL A 235 8.17 -0.77 6.88
N TYR A 236 8.33 -0.30 5.64
CA TYR A 236 8.84 1.02 5.31
C TYR A 236 8.06 1.67 4.18
N PHE A 237 8.15 2.99 4.08
CA PHE A 237 7.80 3.70 2.85
C PHE A 237 8.97 3.68 1.88
N ILE A 238 8.66 3.57 0.59
CA ILE A 238 9.66 3.43 -0.47
C ILE A 238 9.63 4.63 -1.41
N PHE A 239 10.82 5.06 -1.82
CA PHE A 239 11.06 6.20 -2.72
C PHE A 239 12.03 5.79 -3.83
N LYS A 240 11.93 6.45 -4.97
CA LYS A 240 12.89 6.27 -6.07
C LYS A 240 14.31 6.63 -5.62
N GLN A 241 15.30 5.90 -6.10
CA GLN A 241 16.71 6.15 -5.76
C GLN A 241 17.30 7.26 -6.65
N ASP A 242 16.85 8.50 -6.40
CA ASP A 242 17.36 9.73 -7.00
C ASP A 242 17.39 10.89 -5.98
N ASP A 243 17.81 12.08 -6.39
CA ASP A 243 17.91 13.23 -5.48
C ASP A 243 16.56 13.68 -4.92
N THR A 244 15.49 13.61 -5.72
CA THR A 244 14.14 13.97 -5.30
C THR A 244 13.61 12.96 -4.29
N GLY A 245 13.74 11.66 -4.58
CA GLY A 245 13.32 10.59 -3.68
C GLY A 245 14.08 10.61 -2.36
N ARG A 246 15.40 10.93 -2.39
CA ARG A 246 16.19 11.08 -1.18
C ARG A 246 15.69 12.24 -0.29
N LEU A 247 15.40 13.41 -0.89
CA LEU A 247 14.89 14.57 -0.15
C LEU A 247 13.51 14.31 0.44
N LEU A 248 12.62 13.66 -0.30
CA LEU A 248 11.28 13.28 0.18
C LEU A 248 11.38 12.24 1.31
N ARG A 249 12.19 11.19 1.13
CA ARG A 249 12.46 10.20 2.14
C ARG A 249 12.94 10.84 3.44
N ASP A 250 13.89 11.77 3.38
CA ASP A 250 14.46 12.43 4.56
C ASP A 250 13.40 13.27 5.30
N LYS A 251 12.51 13.97 4.58
CA LYS A 251 11.39 14.71 5.18
C LYS A 251 10.37 13.79 5.85
N VAL A 252 9.93 12.75 5.14
CA VAL A 252 8.98 11.76 5.66
C VAL A 252 9.56 11.08 6.89
N ASP A 253 10.82 10.67 6.83
CA ASP A 253 11.51 10.02 7.93
C ASP A 253 11.64 10.90 9.17
N ALA A 254 11.94 12.18 8.99
CA ALA A 254 11.98 13.16 10.08
C ALA A 254 10.62 13.37 10.74
N ALA A 255 9.52 13.30 9.96
CA ALA A 255 8.16 13.36 10.50
C ALA A 255 7.79 12.06 11.22
N LEU A 256 8.14 10.89 10.66
CA LEU A 256 7.97 9.58 11.31
C LEU A 256 8.69 9.53 12.66
N GLN A 257 9.92 10.03 12.72
CA GLN A 257 10.68 10.08 13.98
C GLN A 257 9.94 10.86 15.06
N LYS A 258 9.32 12.00 14.71
CA LYS A 258 8.51 12.78 15.67
C LYS A 258 7.28 12.00 16.14
N LEU A 259 6.58 11.28 15.24
CA LEU A 259 5.43 10.45 15.58
C LEU A 259 5.81 9.26 16.50
N ILE A 260 7.03 8.73 16.32
CA ILE A 260 7.59 7.70 17.20
C ILE A 260 7.91 8.31 18.57
N ASP A 261 8.59 9.48 18.59
CA ASP A 261 9.06 10.10 19.82
C ASP A 261 7.91 10.57 20.73
N ASN A 262 6.84 11.11 20.14
CA ASN A 262 5.67 11.60 20.89
C ASN A 262 4.63 10.50 21.19
N GLY A 263 4.82 9.29 20.66
CA GLY A 263 3.94 8.13 20.89
C GLY A 263 2.67 8.09 20.02
N GLU A 264 2.49 9.04 19.09
CA GLU A 264 1.32 9.06 18.20
C GLU A 264 1.27 7.85 17.27
N LEU A 265 2.44 7.36 16.82
CA LEU A 265 2.48 6.15 15.97
C LEU A 265 2.04 4.91 16.75
N SER A 266 2.50 4.76 18.00
CA SER A 266 2.08 3.67 18.91
C SER A 266 0.57 3.72 19.16
N GLN A 267 0.02 4.92 19.48
CA GLN A 267 -1.40 5.07 19.69
C GLN A 267 -2.22 4.71 18.45
N LEU A 268 -1.75 5.14 17.25
CA LEU A 268 -2.41 4.78 15.99
C LEU A 268 -2.43 3.26 15.77
N SER A 269 -1.32 2.56 16.08
CA SER A 269 -1.27 1.09 16.01
C SER A 269 -2.28 0.44 16.95
N ILE A 270 -2.37 0.92 18.19
CA ILE A 270 -3.35 0.41 19.17
C ILE A 270 -4.78 0.66 18.71
N ASP A 271 -5.07 1.83 18.15
CA ASP A 271 -6.41 2.19 17.68
C ASP A 271 -6.86 1.30 16.50
N TRP A 272 -5.93 0.88 15.64
CA TRP A 272 -6.22 0.05 14.47
C TRP A 272 -6.23 -1.46 14.76
N PHE A 273 -5.34 -1.94 15.62
CA PHE A 273 -5.07 -3.36 15.80
C PHE A 273 -5.31 -3.87 17.23
N GLY A 274 -5.65 -2.99 18.16
CA GLY A 274 -5.81 -3.34 19.58
C GLY A 274 -4.49 -3.60 20.31
N ALA A 275 -3.34 -3.49 19.62
CA ALA A 275 -1.99 -3.68 20.17
C ALA A 275 -0.97 -2.78 19.48
N ASP A 276 0.16 -2.57 20.14
CA ASP A 276 1.27 -1.78 19.61
C ASP A 276 2.21 -2.67 18.79
N TYR A 277 2.11 -2.54 17.46
CA TYR A 277 3.00 -3.19 16.49
C TYR A 277 4.08 -2.23 15.96
N THR A 278 4.31 -1.08 16.58
CA THR A 278 5.36 -0.17 16.16
C THR A 278 6.75 -0.64 16.63
N PRO A 279 7.83 -0.19 15.96
CA PRO A 279 9.17 -0.51 16.41
C PRO A 279 9.40 -0.02 17.85
N GLN A 280 9.88 -0.91 18.70
CA GLN A 280 10.20 -0.54 20.08
C GLN A 280 11.36 0.46 20.09
N LYS A 281 11.24 1.50 20.94
CA LYS A 281 12.34 2.47 21.13
C LYS A 281 13.59 1.73 21.61
N LYS A 282 14.70 1.95 20.91
CA LYS A 282 16.02 1.41 21.30
C LYS A 282 16.55 2.09 22.53
#